data_f5d8b7c2f4516af90ea0cb11a6398ac0
#
_entry.id   f5d8b7c2f4516af90ea0cb11a6398ac0
#
_cell.length_a   1.000
_cell.length_b   1.000
_cell.length_c   1.000
_cell.angle_alpha   90.00
_cell.angle_beta   90.00
_cell.angle_gamma   90.00
#
_symmetry.space_group_name_H-M   'P 1'
#
loop_
_entity.id
_entity.type
_entity.pdbx_description
1 polymer ?
#
loop_
_entity_poly.entity_id
_entity_poly.type
_entity_poly.pdbx_seq_one_letter_code
_entity_poly.pdbx_strand_id
1 'polypeptide(L)'
;MPSRKKTSPGGTKRSGRADSGTPGDGQTPSRRRAPRTATGKTMNPDLLASAAKAAQKGLRERTEEGHLAAGRTPPSRKKTKEVATAKQVVIDEAIRDWRAPVTEDEKLLTPTGARSGDRSPADFTRTDTWRALRIMGEVIEGFDKLATVERGVSVFGSARTHPDDPQYQQAQEVARLLAEAGFAIITGAGPGIMEAANKGAKLAGGRSIGCNIELPFEQGANPYVDTVINFRYFFVRKTMFVKYSVAFIIFPGGFGTLDELFEALTLIQTGKIYQFPVILFGRHYWAGLVRWLHTRVLGEMKISPGDLDLMLLTDDPAEAAHAVITAFEAQSRTATQREEQAKHESGEA
;
A
#
# COMPACT_ATOMS: atom_id res chain seq x y z
N MET A 1 -45.36 10.48 47.13
CA MET A 1 -45.58 9.88 48.46
C MET A 1 -46.67 8.84 48.37
N PRO A 2 -46.66 7.71 49.09
CA PRO A 2 -45.61 7.09 49.90
C PRO A 2 -45.17 5.72 49.34
N SER A 3 -44.04 5.23 49.48
CA SER A 3 -43.14 4.64 50.50
C SER A 3 -43.53 3.24 51.00
N ARG A 4 -42.56 2.39 51.01
CA ARG A 4 -42.07 1.40 52.02
C ARG A 4 -41.80 0.04 51.42
N LYS A 5 -40.64 -0.44 51.54
CA LYS A 5 -39.70 -0.96 52.57
C LYS A 5 -39.55 -2.50 52.47
N LYS A 6 -38.29 -2.88 52.25
CA LYS A 6 -37.48 -3.88 53.03
C LYS A 6 -37.99 -5.32 53.18
N THR A 7 -37.11 -6.33 52.87
CA THR A 7 -36.32 -7.05 53.88
C THR A 7 -35.46 -8.16 53.23
N SER A 8 -34.19 -8.24 53.54
CA SER A 8 -33.39 -9.45 53.64
C SER A 8 -33.61 -10.06 55.03
N PRO A 9 -33.15 -11.24 55.49
CA PRO A 9 -31.80 -11.79 55.38
C PRO A 9 -31.65 -13.35 55.48
N GLY A 10 -30.39 -13.83 55.59
CA GLY A 10 -29.93 -15.09 56.19
C GLY A 10 -29.32 -16.05 55.19
N GLY A 11 -28.14 -16.48 55.16
CA GLY A 11 -27.09 -16.65 56.12
C GLY A 11 -26.95 -18.12 56.57
N THR A 12 -25.91 -18.84 56.13
CA THR A 12 -25.19 -19.76 57.06
C THR A 12 -23.93 -20.34 56.40
N LYS A 13 -22.90 -20.40 57.23
CA LYS A 13 -21.56 -20.90 57.10
C LYS A 13 -21.45 -22.45 57.16
N ARG A 14 -20.37 -23.03 56.64
CA ARG A 14 -19.36 -23.90 57.30
C ARG A 14 -18.47 -24.52 56.23
N SER A 15 -17.20 -24.30 56.23
CA SER A 15 -16.04 -24.78 57.01
C SER A 15 -15.52 -26.17 56.63
N GLY A 16 -14.27 -26.21 56.19
CA GLY A 16 -13.21 -27.07 56.64
C GLY A 16 -12.71 -28.07 55.59
N ARG A 17 -11.53 -28.23 55.26
CA ARG A 17 -10.26 -28.43 55.96
C ARG A 17 -9.18 -28.83 54.95
N ALA A 18 -8.00 -28.43 55.18
CA ALA A 18 -6.76 -28.73 54.50
C ALA A 18 -6.39 -30.21 54.42
N ASP A 19 -5.65 -30.62 53.41
CA ASP A 19 -4.43 -31.38 53.68
C ASP A 19 -3.35 -31.19 52.61
N SER A 20 -2.15 -31.35 53.05
CA SER A 20 -0.81 -31.06 52.59
C SER A 20 -0.24 -32.12 51.65
N GLY A 21 0.67 -31.73 50.76
CA GLY A 21 1.60 -32.66 50.13
C GLY A 21 2.37 -32.11 48.92
N THR A 22 3.55 -31.57 49.17
CA THR A 22 4.65 -31.37 48.20
C THR A 22 5.70 -32.50 48.40
N PRO A 23 6.74 -32.65 47.55
CA PRO A 23 7.05 -32.19 46.19
C PRO A 23 7.59 -33.33 45.27
N GLY A 24 7.84 -33.01 44.00
CA GLY A 24 8.58 -33.94 43.12
C GLY A 24 8.96 -33.29 41.77
N ASP A 25 10.22 -33.00 41.62
CA ASP A 25 10.94 -32.48 40.49
C ASP A 25 10.70 -33.14 39.14
N GLY A 26 10.85 -32.40 38.07
CA GLY A 26 10.98 -32.95 36.71
C GLY A 26 10.64 -31.99 35.57
N GLN A 27 11.30 -30.83 35.48
CA GLN A 27 11.25 -30.02 34.25
C GLN A 27 12.14 -30.63 33.20
N THR A 28 11.54 -31.22 32.16
CA THR A 28 12.18 -31.40 30.85
C THR A 28 11.74 -30.28 29.91
N PRO A 29 12.66 -29.64 29.17
CA PRO A 29 12.29 -28.54 28.27
C PRO A 29 11.53 -29.07 27.07
N SER A 30 10.32 -28.54 26.86
CA SER A 30 9.49 -28.82 25.69
C SER A 30 10.20 -28.34 24.39
N ARG A 31 10.59 -29.29 23.55
CA ARG A 31 11.02 -29.01 22.17
C ARG A 31 9.90 -28.28 21.43
N ARG A 32 10.14 -27.04 21.05
CA ARG A 32 9.27 -26.24 20.18
C ARG A 32 9.09 -26.96 18.83
N ARG A 33 7.85 -27.30 18.49
CA ARG A 33 7.48 -27.83 17.18
C ARG A 33 7.59 -26.74 16.11
N ALA A 34 8.28 -27.04 15.02
CA ALA A 34 8.31 -26.22 13.80
C ALA A 34 6.91 -26.17 13.13
N PRO A 35 6.56 -25.09 12.39
CA PRO A 35 5.28 -24.97 11.73
C PRO A 35 5.11 -26.02 10.62
N ARG A 36 3.93 -26.62 10.54
CA ARG A 36 3.56 -27.61 9.52
C ARG A 36 2.91 -26.90 8.31
N THR A 37 3.32 -27.28 7.10
CA THR A 37 2.64 -26.90 5.86
C THR A 37 1.29 -27.62 5.72
N ALA A 38 0.39 -27.14 4.85
CA ALA A 38 -0.93 -27.73 4.62
C ALA A 38 -0.92 -29.20 4.19
N THR A 39 0.25 -29.74 3.78
CA THR A 39 0.46 -31.14 3.42
C THR A 39 1.06 -31.97 4.54
N GLY A 40 1.24 -31.41 5.74
CA GLY A 40 1.75 -32.13 6.91
C GLY A 40 3.26 -32.42 6.90
N LYS A 41 4.00 -31.99 5.88
CA LYS A 41 5.47 -32.13 5.84
C LYS A 41 6.14 -30.88 6.42
N THR A 42 7.03 -31.08 7.39
CA THR A 42 7.90 -30.00 7.88
C THR A 42 8.94 -29.68 6.82
N MET A 43 8.98 -28.42 6.39
CA MET A 43 10.04 -27.97 5.46
C MET A 43 11.40 -28.01 6.20
N ASN A 44 12.39 -28.64 5.57
CA ASN A 44 13.73 -28.73 6.12
C ASN A 44 14.41 -27.35 6.05
N PRO A 45 14.86 -26.77 7.19
CA PRO A 45 15.54 -25.47 7.22
C PRO A 45 16.78 -25.41 6.34
N ASP A 46 17.50 -26.53 6.21
CA ASP A 46 18.72 -26.63 5.38
C ASP A 46 18.42 -26.55 3.88
N LEU A 47 17.26 -27.04 3.43
CA LEU A 47 16.79 -26.90 2.06
C LEU A 47 16.45 -25.45 1.70
N LEU A 48 15.85 -24.70 2.63
CA LEU A 48 15.59 -23.27 2.44
C LEU A 48 16.87 -22.45 2.41
N ALA A 49 17.83 -22.77 3.29
CA ALA A 49 19.13 -22.11 3.28
C ALA A 49 19.95 -22.43 2.01
N SER A 50 19.86 -23.67 1.50
CA SER A 50 20.48 -24.07 0.25
C SER A 50 19.85 -23.39 -0.97
N ALA A 51 18.52 -23.31 -1.04
CA ALA A 51 17.80 -22.62 -2.11
C ALA A 51 18.11 -21.11 -2.11
N ALA A 52 18.19 -20.48 -0.95
CA ALA A 52 18.57 -19.08 -0.83
C ALA A 52 20.01 -18.81 -1.29
N LYS A 53 20.97 -19.71 -0.96
CA LYS A 53 22.36 -19.63 -1.44
C LYS A 53 22.46 -19.81 -2.95
N ALA A 54 21.72 -20.75 -3.54
CA ALA A 54 21.69 -20.97 -4.97
C ALA A 54 21.10 -19.77 -5.74
N ALA A 55 20.02 -19.18 -5.24
CA ALA A 55 19.43 -17.98 -5.79
C ALA A 55 20.38 -16.76 -5.72
N GLN A 56 21.12 -16.61 -4.61
CA GLN A 56 22.13 -15.55 -4.46
C GLN A 56 23.31 -15.73 -5.41
N LYS A 57 23.75 -16.98 -5.66
CA LYS A 57 24.83 -17.27 -6.59
C LYS A 57 24.42 -16.93 -8.03
N GLY A 58 23.26 -17.38 -8.48
CA GLY A 58 22.75 -17.07 -9.83
C GLY A 58 22.48 -15.58 -10.05
N LEU A 59 22.11 -14.82 -9.00
CA LEU A 59 21.95 -13.38 -9.08
C LEU A 59 23.31 -12.65 -9.23
N ARG A 60 24.38 -13.14 -8.55
CA ARG A 60 25.72 -12.59 -8.68
C ARG A 60 26.30 -12.82 -10.09
N GLU A 61 26.19 -14.02 -10.60
CA GLU A 61 26.69 -14.36 -11.95
C GLU A 61 26.01 -13.50 -13.02
N ARG A 62 24.69 -13.33 -12.98
CA ARG A 62 23.96 -12.46 -13.92
C ARG A 62 24.29 -10.97 -13.78
N THR A 63 24.63 -10.50 -12.57
CA THR A 63 25.01 -9.09 -12.35
C THR A 63 26.43 -8.83 -12.86
N GLU A 64 27.34 -9.77 -12.71
CA GLU A 64 28.71 -9.68 -13.25
C GLU A 64 28.72 -9.74 -14.78
N GLU A 65 27.95 -10.65 -15.38
CA GLU A 65 27.74 -10.69 -16.84
C GLU A 65 27.09 -9.42 -17.39
N GLY A 66 26.11 -8.87 -16.70
CA GLY A 66 25.45 -7.60 -17.08
C GLY A 66 26.38 -6.39 -17.00
N HIS A 67 27.30 -6.35 -16.04
CA HIS A 67 28.31 -5.28 -15.93
C HIS A 67 29.40 -5.38 -16.98
N LEU A 68 29.84 -6.60 -17.33
CA LEU A 68 30.80 -6.85 -18.42
C LEU A 68 30.22 -6.46 -19.78
N ALA A 69 28.94 -6.79 -20.05
CA ALA A 69 28.26 -6.43 -21.28
C ALA A 69 27.99 -4.91 -21.42
N ALA A 70 27.92 -4.16 -20.30
CA ALA A 70 27.69 -2.73 -20.31
C ALA A 70 28.97 -1.86 -20.27
N GLY A 71 30.18 -2.46 -20.28
CA GLY A 71 31.44 -1.71 -20.20
C GLY A 71 31.64 -0.90 -18.91
N ARG A 72 30.92 -1.25 -17.82
CA ARG A 72 31.00 -0.58 -16.53
C ARG A 72 31.90 -1.34 -15.57
N THR A 73 32.78 -0.62 -14.89
CA THR A 73 33.61 -1.21 -13.83
C THR A 73 32.71 -1.71 -12.68
N PRO A 74 32.85 -2.97 -12.26
CA PRO A 74 32.04 -3.49 -11.16
C PRO A 74 32.27 -2.69 -9.88
N PRO A 75 31.25 -2.49 -9.04
CA PRO A 75 31.39 -1.77 -7.78
C PRO A 75 32.42 -2.44 -6.88
N SER A 76 33.21 -1.66 -6.17
CA SER A 76 34.28 -2.20 -5.32
C SER A 76 33.72 -3.22 -4.32
N ARG A 77 34.51 -4.27 -4.02
CA ARG A 77 34.16 -5.35 -3.07
C ARG A 77 33.60 -4.83 -1.73
N LYS A 78 33.97 -3.60 -1.33
CA LYS A 78 33.50 -2.93 -0.11
C LYS A 78 32.04 -2.46 -0.26
N LYS A 79 31.68 -1.81 -1.37
CA LYS A 79 30.31 -1.40 -1.68
C LYS A 79 29.36 -2.58 -1.84
N THR A 80 29.80 -3.66 -2.47
CA THR A 80 28.99 -4.88 -2.63
C THR A 80 28.71 -5.57 -1.27
N LYS A 81 29.69 -5.54 -0.33
CA LYS A 81 29.50 -6.05 1.02
C LYS A 81 28.53 -5.18 1.82
N GLU A 82 28.64 -3.86 1.75
CA GLU A 82 27.74 -2.93 2.46
C GLU A 82 26.29 -3.07 1.98
N VAL A 83 26.06 -3.18 0.68
CA VAL A 83 24.71 -3.42 0.12
C VAL A 83 24.19 -4.80 0.47
N ALA A 84 25.04 -5.82 0.51
CA ALA A 84 24.64 -7.17 0.93
C ALA A 84 24.31 -7.22 2.42
N THR A 85 25.06 -6.48 3.27
CA THR A 85 24.81 -6.38 4.70
C THR A 85 23.49 -5.61 4.98
N ALA A 86 23.26 -4.50 4.27
CA ALA A 86 22.00 -3.76 4.38
C ALA A 86 20.79 -4.59 3.94
N LYS A 87 20.91 -5.36 2.84
CA LYS A 87 19.87 -6.30 2.41
C LYS A 87 19.61 -7.42 3.42
N GLN A 88 20.67 -7.95 4.03
CA GLN A 88 20.54 -8.98 5.06
C GLN A 88 19.88 -8.44 6.32
N VAL A 89 20.20 -7.21 6.74
CA VAL A 89 19.54 -6.54 7.88
C VAL A 89 18.04 -6.40 7.62
N VAL A 90 17.63 -5.98 6.42
CA VAL A 90 16.19 -5.86 6.05
C VAL A 90 15.49 -7.22 6.04
N ILE A 91 16.15 -8.28 5.55
CA ILE A 91 15.59 -9.63 5.57
C ILE A 91 15.52 -10.16 7.01
N ASP A 92 16.56 -9.93 7.81
CA ASP A 92 16.60 -10.36 9.21
C ASP A 92 15.60 -9.59 10.08
N GLU A 93 15.36 -8.31 9.80
CA GLU A 93 14.27 -7.52 10.41
C GLU A 93 12.89 -8.06 10.01
N ALA A 94 12.66 -8.33 8.72
CA ALA A 94 11.41 -8.93 8.24
C ALA A 94 11.16 -10.33 8.81
N ILE A 95 12.23 -11.12 9.06
CA ILE A 95 12.14 -12.45 9.69
C ILE A 95 11.98 -12.34 11.22
N ARG A 96 12.55 -11.33 11.87
CA ARG A 96 12.36 -11.07 13.30
C ARG A 96 10.95 -10.61 13.64
N ASP A 97 10.27 -10.04 12.70
CA ASP A 97 8.98 -9.34 12.92
C ASP A 97 7.74 -10.24 12.80
N TRP A 98 7.89 -11.57 12.85
CA TRP A 98 6.75 -12.49 12.96
C TRP A 98 5.92 -12.30 14.26
N ARG A 99 6.36 -11.39 15.16
CA ARG A 99 5.65 -10.95 16.36
C ARG A 99 4.90 -9.64 16.18
N ALA A 100 4.94 -9.04 14.99
CA ALA A 100 4.16 -7.86 14.69
C ALA A 100 2.66 -8.11 14.97
N PRO A 101 1.94 -7.13 15.48
CA PRO A 101 0.51 -7.29 15.72
C PRO A 101 -0.20 -7.65 14.41
N VAL A 102 -1.10 -8.62 14.49
CA VAL A 102 -1.87 -9.12 13.34
C VAL A 102 -2.72 -7.99 12.78
N THR A 103 -2.52 -7.63 11.52
CA THR A 103 -3.27 -6.58 10.84
C THR A 103 -4.72 -6.98 10.56
N GLU A 104 -5.58 -6.01 10.25
CA GLU A 104 -6.97 -6.29 9.89
C GLU A 104 -7.08 -7.01 8.54
N ASP A 105 -6.20 -6.71 7.58
CA ASP A 105 -6.11 -7.45 6.32
C ASP A 105 -5.70 -8.92 6.56
N GLU A 106 -4.73 -9.19 7.41
CA GLU A 106 -4.35 -10.56 7.76
C GLU A 106 -5.52 -11.30 8.41
N LYS A 107 -6.26 -10.65 9.32
CA LYS A 107 -7.46 -11.22 9.93
C LYS A 107 -8.57 -11.49 8.92
N LEU A 108 -8.73 -10.63 7.91
CA LEU A 108 -9.71 -10.80 6.84
C LEU A 108 -9.32 -11.95 5.92
N LEU A 109 -8.05 -12.01 5.50
CA LEU A 109 -7.56 -12.95 4.50
C LEU A 109 -7.24 -14.35 5.07
N THR A 110 -7.20 -14.51 6.40
CA THR A 110 -6.98 -15.82 7.02
C THR A 110 -8.25 -16.68 6.91
N PRO A 111 -8.18 -17.89 6.30
CA PRO A 111 -9.33 -18.77 6.18
C PRO A 111 -9.99 -19.11 7.52
N THR A 112 -11.31 -19.06 7.57
CA THR A 112 -12.12 -19.24 8.79
C THR A 112 -11.89 -20.59 9.48
N GLY A 113 -11.53 -21.64 8.72
CA GLY A 113 -11.23 -22.98 9.23
C GLY A 113 -9.92 -23.10 10.02
N ALA A 114 -9.01 -22.13 9.90
CA ALA A 114 -7.75 -22.12 10.66
C ALA A 114 -7.93 -21.60 12.11
N ARG A 115 -9.11 -21.16 12.48
CA ARG A 115 -9.45 -20.53 13.77
C ARG A 115 -10.41 -21.34 14.63
N SER A 116 -10.44 -22.67 14.46
CA SER A 116 -11.30 -23.55 15.28
C SER A 116 -10.77 -23.69 16.71
N GLY A 117 -11.14 -22.76 17.55
CA GLY A 117 -11.02 -22.80 19.01
C GLY A 117 -12.14 -21.98 19.59
N ASP A 118 -12.92 -22.59 20.44
CA ASP A 118 -13.97 -22.12 21.34
C ASP A 118 -14.64 -20.76 20.99
N ARG A 119 -15.85 -20.81 20.43
CA ARG A 119 -16.66 -19.63 20.11
C ARG A 119 -17.36 -19.11 21.37
N SER A 120 -16.77 -18.14 22.02
CA SER A 120 -17.46 -17.34 23.04
C SER A 120 -18.41 -16.33 22.39
N PRO A 121 -19.56 -15.98 22.97
CA PRO A 121 -20.40 -14.87 22.52
C PRO A 121 -19.68 -13.52 22.43
N ALA A 122 -18.58 -13.34 23.18
CA ALA A 122 -17.69 -12.19 23.06
C ALA A 122 -16.92 -12.12 21.73
N ASP A 123 -16.98 -13.17 20.91
CA ASP A 123 -16.26 -13.26 19.62
C ASP A 123 -16.98 -12.61 18.44
N PHE A 124 -18.11 -11.90 18.65
CA PHE A 124 -18.81 -11.17 17.58
C PHE A 124 -17.86 -10.22 16.84
N THR A 125 -16.97 -9.52 17.56
CA THR A 125 -15.99 -8.60 16.98
C THR A 125 -14.92 -9.27 16.11
N ARG A 126 -14.87 -10.61 16.10
CA ARG A 126 -13.96 -11.42 15.27
C ARG A 126 -14.67 -12.05 14.07
N THR A 127 -15.98 -11.82 13.92
CA THR A 127 -16.77 -12.37 12.80
C THR A 127 -16.56 -11.55 11.54
N ASP A 128 -16.79 -12.16 10.38
CA ASP A 128 -16.77 -11.47 9.09
C ASP A 128 -17.88 -10.43 8.98
N THR A 129 -19.02 -10.65 9.63
CA THR A 129 -20.11 -9.66 9.72
C THR A 129 -19.65 -8.38 10.42
N TRP A 130 -18.91 -8.49 11.53
CA TRP A 130 -18.34 -7.33 12.20
C TRP A 130 -17.28 -6.62 11.33
N ARG A 131 -16.45 -7.39 10.63
CA ARG A 131 -15.48 -6.82 9.68
C ARG A 131 -16.15 -6.06 8.54
N ALA A 132 -17.25 -6.58 8.00
CA ALA A 132 -18.01 -5.89 6.97
C ALA A 132 -18.52 -4.52 7.45
N LEU A 133 -19.00 -4.41 8.70
CA LEU A 133 -19.39 -3.12 9.30
C LEU A 133 -18.20 -2.16 9.44
N ARG A 134 -17.04 -2.66 9.84
CA ARG A 134 -15.80 -1.84 9.94
C ARG A 134 -15.33 -1.36 8.57
N ILE A 135 -15.34 -2.23 7.57
CA ILE A 135 -15.01 -1.88 6.18
C ILE A 135 -15.95 -0.79 5.68
N MET A 136 -17.25 -0.94 5.91
CA MET A 136 -18.25 0.08 5.55
C MET A 136 -17.99 1.41 6.27
N GLY A 137 -17.62 1.37 7.55
CA GLY A 137 -17.23 2.56 8.31
C GLY A 137 -16.03 3.29 7.69
N GLU A 138 -14.99 2.57 7.27
CA GLU A 138 -13.82 3.16 6.61
C GLU A 138 -14.15 3.74 5.23
N VAL A 139 -15.03 3.08 4.47
CA VAL A 139 -15.52 3.62 3.18
C VAL A 139 -16.26 4.94 3.40
N ILE A 140 -17.17 4.98 4.37
CA ILE A 140 -17.94 6.19 4.72
C ILE A 140 -17.00 7.31 5.18
N GLU A 141 -16.07 7.03 6.08
CA GLU A 141 -15.10 8.02 6.56
C GLU A 141 -14.23 8.57 5.42
N GLY A 142 -13.76 7.69 4.52
CA GLY A 142 -12.98 8.10 3.35
C GLY A 142 -13.79 9.01 2.41
N PHE A 143 -15.04 8.67 2.15
CA PHE A 143 -15.92 9.48 1.30
C PHE A 143 -16.25 10.83 1.94
N ASP A 144 -16.52 10.87 3.23
CA ASP A 144 -16.82 12.09 3.96
C ASP A 144 -15.63 13.06 3.97
N LYS A 145 -14.45 12.57 4.36
CA LYS A 145 -13.23 13.40 4.42
C LYS A 145 -12.75 13.90 3.05
N LEU A 146 -13.03 13.17 1.99
CA LEU A 146 -12.61 13.50 0.63
C LEU A 146 -13.74 14.13 -0.22
N ALA A 147 -14.94 14.30 0.34
CA ALA A 147 -16.13 14.78 -0.39
C ALA A 147 -15.92 16.10 -1.13
N THR A 148 -15.03 16.96 -0.65
CA THR A 148 -14.70 18.28 -1.23
C THR A 148 -13.49 18.24 -2.17
N VAL A 149 -12.97 17.07 -2.52
CA VAL A 149 -11.85 16.91 -3.45
C VAL A 149 -12.38 16.72 -4.86
N GLU A 150 -12.33 17.76 -5.67
CA GLU A 150 -12.80 17.73 -7.05
C GLU A 150 -11.68 17.38 -8.06
N ARG A 151 -10.45 17.76 -7.74
CA ARG A 151 -9.26 17.65 -8.62
C ARG A 151 -8.10 17.05 -7.82
N GLY A 152 -8.13 15.75 -7.55
CA GLY A 152 -7.02 15.08 -6.90
C GLY A 152 -6.02 14.53 -7.90
N VAL A 153 -4.73 14.54 -7.56
CA VAL A 153 -3.68 13.81 -8.27
C VAL A 153 -2.97 12.94 -7.25
N SER A 154 -2.98 11.63 -7.47
CA SER A 154 -2.25 10.70 -6.61
C SER A 154 -0.80 10.55 -7.06
N VAL A 155 0.12 10.68 -6.10
CA VAL A 155 1.56 10.53 -6.32
C VAL A 155 2.07 9.32 -5.54
N PHE A 156 2.67 8.38 -6.27
CA PHE A 156 3.22 7.14 -5.73
C PHE A 156 4.72 7.05 -5.98
N GLY A 157 5.43 6.36 -5.12
CA GLY A 157 6.86 6.13 -5.25
C GLY A 157 7.47 5.51 -4.00
N SER A 158 8.78 5.39 -4.00
CA SER A 158 9.50 4.74 -2.91
C SER A 158 9.44 5.56 -1.61
N ALA A 159 9.07 4.91 -0.52
CA ALA A 159 9.21 5.44 0.84
C ALA A 159 10.68 5.54 1.31
N ARG A 160 11.63 4.98 0.54
CA ARG A 160 13.06 4.92 0.87
C ARG A 160 13.90 5.96 0.13
N THR A 161 13.28 6.83 -0.66
CA THR A 161 13.97 7.92 -1.36
C THR A 161 14.40 8.97 -0.34
N HIS A 162 15.71 9.25 -0.29
CA HIS A 162 16.26 10.23 0.64
C HIS A 162 15.96 11.66 0.18
N PRO A 163 15.80 12.64 1.08
CA PRO A 163 15.60 14.05 0.70
C PRO A 163 16.67 14.66 -0.21
N ASP A 164 17.90 14.15 -0.18
CA ASP A 164 18.99 14.57 -1.06
C ASP A 164 18.97 13.90 -2.45
N ASP A 165 18.08 12.94 -2.67
CA ASP A 165 17.94 12.28 -3.97
C ASP A 165 17.27 13.23 -4.98
N PRO A 166 17.78 13.34 -6.21
CA PRO A 166 17.15 14.14 -7.24
C PRO A 166 15.66 13.80 -7.48
N GLN A 167 15.26 12.56 -7.30
CA GLN A 167 13.86 12.16 -7.44
C GLN A 167 12.95 12.76 -6.36
N TYR A 168 13.46 12.98 -5.15
CA TYR A 168 12.72 13.68 -4.11
C TYR A 168 12.43 15.13 -4.52
N GLN A 169 13.44 15.84 -5.03
CA GLN A 169 13.30 17.22 -5.51
C GLN A 169 12.32 17.30 -6.70
N GLN A 170 12.41 16.33 -7.63
CA GLN A 170 11.52 16.25 -8.77
C GLN A 170 10.07 15.98 -8.36
N ALA A 171 9.83 15.08 -7.39
CA ALA A 171 8.50 14.81 -6.87
C ALA A 171 7.90 16.03 -6.14
N GLN A 172 8.72 16.75 -5.38
CA GLN A 172 8.32 18.01 -4.76
C GLN A 172 7.94 19.04 -5.81
N GLU A 173 8.72 19.18 -6.89
CA GLU A 173 8.46 20.15 -7.96
C GLU A 173 7.21 19.83 -8.76
N VAL A 174 7.00 18.56 -9.16
CA VAL A 174 5.77 18.12 -9.83
C VAL A 174 4.54 18.47 -8.98
N ALA A 175 4.59 18.13 -7.70
CA ALA A 175 3.48 18.40 -6.79
C ALA A 175 3.24 19.90 -6.55
N ARG A 176 4.31 20.71 -6.52
CA ARG A 176 4.21 22.17 -6.45
C ARG A 176 3.49 22.75 -7.66
N LEU A 177 3.90 22.37 -8.88
CA LEU A 177 3.30 22.84 -10.13
C LEU A 177 1.80 22.47 -10.23
N LEU A 178 1.45 21.26 -9.83
CA LEU A 178 0.06 20.82 -9.80
C LEU A 178 -0.77 21.56 -8.74
N ALA A 179 -0.21 21.78 -7.56
CA ALA A 179 -0.88 22.53 -6.51
C ALA A 179 -1.12 23.99 -6.89
N GLU A 180 -0.18 24.64 -7.57
CA GLU A 180 -0.34 25.99 -8.14
C GLU A 180 -1.42 26.04 -9.22
N ALA A 181 -1.61 24.94 -9.97
CA ALA A 181 -2.71 24.78 -10.90
C ALA A 181 -4.06 24.38 -10.24
N GLY A 182 -4.12 24.33 -8.91
CA GLY A 182 -5.35 24.10 -8.14
C GLY A 182 -5.69 22.64 -7.90
N PHE A 183 -4.75 21.70 -8.13
CA PHE A 183 -4.97 20.30 -7.83
C PHE A 183 -4.62 19.97 -6.38
N ALA A 184 -5.42 19.12 -5.74
CA ALA A 184 -5.07 18.50 -4.46
C ALA A 184 -4.08 17.35 -4.70
N ILE A 185 -3.04 17.25 -3.89
CA ILE A 185 -2.06 16.18 -3.96
C ILE A 185 -2.40 15.11 -2.92
N ILE A 186 -2.61 13.89 -3.40
CA ILE A 186 -2.97 12.73 -2.60
C ILE A 186 -1.77 11.76 -2.58
N THR A 187 -1.37 11.32 -1.40
CA THR A 187 -0.29 10.33 -1.24
C THR A 187 -0.65 9.28 -0.21
N GLY A 188 0.21 8.28 -0.03
CA GLY A 188 0.11 7.34 1.09
C GLY A 188 0.57 7.88 2.44
N ALA A 189 0.84 9.17 2.57
CA ALA A 189 1.28 9.86 3.79
C ALA A 189 2.64 9.43 4.38
N GLY A 190 3.35 8.49 3.78
CA GLY A 190 4.65 7.99 4.24
C GLY A 190 5.81 8.92 3.90
N PRO A 191 7.05 8.50 4.22
CA PRO A 191 8.27 9.23 3.86
C PRO A 191 8.65 9.11 2.37
N GLY A 192 9.77 9.67 1.99
CA GLY A 192 10.35 9.59 0.65
C GLY A 192 9.55 10.36 -0.39
N ILE A 193 9.18 9.72 -1.51
CA ILE A 193 8.43 10.37 -2.59
C ILE A 193 7.09 10.93 -2.12
N MET A 194 6.39 10.23 -1.22
CA MET A 194 5.13 10.69 -0.66
C MET A 194 5.29 11.97 0.14
N GLU A 195 6.31 12.03 0.98
CA GLU A 195 6.67 13.22 1.74
C GLU A 195 7.06 14.38 0.82
N ALA A 196 7.87 14.12 -0.20
CA ALA A 196 8.28 15.12 -1.18
C ALA A 196 7.07 15.75 -1.88
N ALA A 197 6.12 14.94 -2.33
CA ALA A 197 4.90 15.40 -2.98
C ALA A 197 4.01 16.22 -2.03
N ASN A 198 3.78 15.73 -0.80
CA ASN A 198 3.03 16.48 0.21
C ASN A 198 3.69 17.83 0.54
N LYS A 199 5.03 17.85 0.64
CA LYS A 199 5.81 19.07 0.88
C LYS A 199 5.65 20.06 -0.27
N GLY A 200 5.75 19.61 -1.52
CA GLY A 200 5.54 20.46 -2.69
C GLY A 200 4.16 21.11 -2.69
N ALA A 201 3.11 20.34 -2.45
CA ALA A 201 1.74 20.82 -2.36
C ALA A 201 1.57 21.86 -1.24
N LYS A 202 2.07 21.57 -0.05
CA LYS A 202 1.93 22.46 1.11
C LYS A 202 2.68 23.78 0.94
N LEU A 203 3.90 23.74 0.39
CA LEU A 203 4.70 24.95 0.13
C LEU A 203 4.08 25.85 -0.95
N ALA A 204 3.32 25.27 -1.89
CA ALA A 204 2.56 26.01 -2.88
C ALA A 204 1.20 26.54 -2.37
N GLY A 205 0.86 26.29 -1.10
CA GLY A 205 -0.44 26.67 -0.52
C GLY A 205 -1.60 25.82 -1.01
N GLY A 206 -1.34 24.67 -1.66
CA GLY A 206 -2.34 23.73 -2.13
C GLY A 206 -2.74 22.69 -1.07
N ARG A 207 -3.76 21.89 -1.37
CA ARG A 207 -4.26 20.83 -0.48
C ARG A 207 -3.33 19.62 -0.49
N SER A 208 -2.87 19.22 0.67
CA SER A 208 -2.00 18.07 0.89
C SER A 208 -2.74 16.99 1.67
N ILE A 209 -2.99 15.85 1.02
CA ILE A 209 -3.85 14.78 1.54
C ILE A 209 -3.03 13.49 1.68
N GLY A 210 -3.23 12.79 2.78
CA GLY A 210 -2.60 11.53 3.07
C GLY A 210 -3.62 10.41 3.33
N CYS A 211 -3.67 9.43 2.45
CA CYS A 211 -4.39 8.17 2.65
C CYS A 211 -3.41 7.16 3.27
N ASN A 212 -3.25 7.20 4.58
CA ASN A 212 -2.33 6.34 5.32
C ASN A 212 -2.89 4.91 5.46
N ILE A 213 -2.01 3.94 5.68
CA ILE A 213 -2.37 2.54 5.96
C ILE A 213 -1.77 2.11 7.29
N GLU A 214 -2.55 1.46 8.11
CA GLU A 214 -2.06 0.85 9.35
C GLU A 214 -1.15 -0.32 9.01
N LEU A 215 0.13 -0.20 9.36
CA LEU A 215 1.14 -1.25 9.18
C LEU A 215 1.52 -1.83 10.54
N PRO A 216 2.07 -3.07 10.59
CA PRO A 216 2.53 -3.70 11.84
C PRO A 216 3.65 -2.93 12.55
N PHE A 217 4.32 -2.03 11.85
CA PHE A 217 5.32 -1.11 12.39
C PHE A 217 4.78 0.31 12.20
N GLU A 218 4.88 1.14 13.25
CA GLU A 218 4.40 2.52 13.23
C GLU A 218 5.09 3.33 12.12
N GLN A 219 4.28 3.78 11.15
CA GLN A 219 4.62 4.89 10.27
C GLN A 219 3.58 5.98 10.51
N GLY A 220 3.96 7.02 11.24
CA GLY A 220 3.18 8.24 11.33
C GLY A 220 3.09 8.93 9.96
N ALA A 221 2.06 9.75 9.76
CA ALA A 221 1.97 10.60 8.58
C ALA A 221 3.14 11.61 8.56
N ASN A 222 3.67 11.91 7.36
CA ASN A 222 4.69 12.93 7.22
C ASN A 222 4.15 14.33 7.60
N PRO A 223 5.02 15.29 8.01
CA PRO A 223 4.60 16.57 8.60
C PRO A 223 3.95 17.54 7.61
N TYR A 224 3.93 17.20 6.33
CA TYR A 224 3.40 18.08 5.27
C TYR A 224 1.97 17.74 4.87
N VAL A 225 1.35 16.75 5.49
CA VAL A 225 -0.05 16.36 5.23
C VAL A 225 -0.99 17.24 6.04
N ASP A 226 -2.01 17.82 5.39
CA ASP A 226 -3.04 18.63 6.05
C ASP A 226 -4.27 17.79 6.45
N THR A 227 -4.65 16.83 5.60
CA THR A 227 -5.76 15.91 5.85
C THR A 227 -5.25 14.48 5.84
N VAL A 228 -5.27 13.82 6.99
CA VAL A 228 -4.88 12.40 7.14
C VAL A 228 -6.11 11.53 7.30
N ILE A 229 -6.15 10.44 6.53
CA ILE A 229 -7.13 9.37 6.68
C ILE A 229 -6.35 8.07 6.93
N ASN A 230 -6.65 7.39 8.03
CA ASN A 230 -5.98 6.13 8.37
C ASN A 230 -6.88 4.95 7.99
N PHE A 231 -6.44 4.15 7.05
CA PHE A 231 -7.10 2.93 6.59
C PHE A 231 -6.48 1.71 7.24
N ARG A 232 -7.29 0.70 7.52
CA ARG A 232 -6.87 -0.63 7.97
C ARG A 232 -6.87 -1.65 6.83
N TYR A 233 -7.69 -1.37 5.79
CA TYR A 233 -7.85 -2.28 4.65
C TYR A 233 -7.27 -1.67 3.38
N PHE A 234 -6.35 -2.38 2.74
CA PHE A 234 -5.68 -1.94 1.51
C PHE A 234 -6.68 -1.63 0.39
N PHE A 235 -7.68 -2.48 0.17
CA PHE A 235 -8.63 -2.30 -0.92
C PHE A 235 -9.55 -1.08 -0.72
N VAL A 236 -9.88 -0.70 0.52
CA VAL A 236 -10.63 0.54 0.79
C VAL A 236 -9.80 1.76 0.44
N ARG A 237 -8.54 1.78 0.88
CA ARG A 237 -7.59 2.85 0.57
C ARG A 237 -7.39 3.00 -0.95
N LYS A 238 -7.19 1.89 -1.68
CA LYS A 238 -7.04 1.90 -3.14
C LYS A 238 -8.24 2.52 -3.84
N THR A 239 -9.45 2.20 -3.38
CA THR A 239 -10.67 2.82 -3.90
C THR A 239 -10.65 4.34 -3.76
N MET A 240 -10.12 4.89 -2.66
CA MET A 240 -10.01 6.34 -2.46
C MET A 240 -9.01 6.97 -3.43
N PHE A 241 -7.85 6.35 -3.67
CA PHE A 241 -6.89 6.85 -4.66
C PHE A 241 -7.51 6.95 -6.05
N VAL A 242 -8.22 5.91 -6.50
CA VAL A 242 -8.85 5.91 -7.82
C VAL A 242 -10.02 6.91 -7.88
N LYS A 243 -10.90 6.90 -6.87
CA LYS A 243 -12.12 7.70 -6.87
C LYS A 243 -11.87 9.21 -6.88
N TYR A 244 -10.87 9.67 -6.14
CA TYR A 244 -10.62 11.09 -5.93
C TYR A 244 -9.45 11.65 -6.74
N SER A 245 -8.89 10.85 -7.64
CA SER A 245 -7.84 11.30 -8.55
C SER A 245 -8.33 11.42 -9.99
N VAL A 246 -7.79 12.39 -10.68
CA VAL A 246 -7.95 12.57 -12.13
C VAL A 246 -6.72 12.09 -12.89
N ALA A 247 -5.61 11.80 -12.19
CA ALA A 247 -4.37 11.29 -12.75
C ALA A 247 -3.53 10.60 -11.68
N PHE A 248 -2.65 9.70 -12.11
CA PHE A 248 -1.59 9.12 -11.28
C PHE A 248 -0.21 9.52 -11.79
N ILE A 249 0.68 9.91 -10.87
CA ILE A 249 2.09 10.12 -11.13
C ILE A 249 2.90 9.10 -10.35
N ILE A 250 3.65 8.29 -11.06
CA ILE A 250 4.31 7.10 -10.55
C ILE A 250 5.82 7.29 -10.64
N PHE A 251 6.44 7.61 -9.53
CA PHE A 251 7.90 7.65 -9.36
C PHE A 251 8.47 6.24 -9.14
N PRO A 252 9.79 6.06 -9.28
CA PRO A 252 10.44 4.80 -8.95
C PRO A 252 10.06 4.29 -7.57
N GLY A 253 9.64 3.02 -7.47
CA GLY A 253 9.16 2.46 -6.21
C GLY A 253 9.14 0.94 -6.17
N GLY A 254 8.66 0.39 -5.08
CA GLY A 254 8.55 -1.05 -4.84
C GLY A 254 7.22 -1.65 -5.26
N PHE A 255 6.88 -2.79 -4.65
CA PHE A 255 5.66 -3.53 -4.98
C PHE A 255 4.38 -2.72 -4.76
N GLY A 256 4.28 -1.91 -3.70
CA GLY A 256 3.11 -1.07 -3.48
C GLY A 256 2.91 -0.01 -4.58
N THR A 257 4.01 0.52 -5.14
CA THR A 257 3.98 1.44 -6.27
C THR A 257 3.54 0.73 -7.56
N LEU A 258 4.05 -0.49 -7.80
CA LEU A 258 3.67 -1.33 -8.95
C LEU A 258 2.21 -1.79 -8.85
N ASP A 259 1.73 -2.09 -7.65
CA ASP A 259 0.36 -2.49 -7.38
C ASP A 259 -0.63 -1.39 -7.80
N GLU A 260 -0.39 -0.14 -7.42
CA GLU A 260 -1.22 0.99 -7.84
C GLU A 260 -1.11 1.29 -9.34
N LEU A 261 0.09 1.14 -9.91
CA LEU A 261 0.29 1.28 -11.36
C LEU A 261 -0.57 0.28 -12.15
N PHE A 262 -0.47 -1.00 -11.83
CA PHE A 262 -1.17 -2.03 -12.59
C PHE A 262 -2.69 -2.04 -12.33
N GLU A 263 -3.15 -1.62 -11.15
CA GLU A 263 -4.56 -1.40 -10.92
C GLU A 263 -5.11 -0.29 -11.82
N ALA A 264 -4.45 0.88 -11.87
CA ALA A 264 -4.86 1.98 -12.75
C ALA A 264 -4.91 1.53 -14.20
N LEU A 265 -3.85 0.90 -14.72
CA LEU A 265 -3.80 0.40 -16.09
C LEU A 265 -4.93 -0.60 -16.38
N THR A 266 -5.24 -1.50 -15.44
CA THR A 266 -6.33 -2.46 -15.59
C THR A 266 -7.68 -1.77 -15.64
N LEU A 267 -7.94 -0.78 -14.79
CA LEU A 267 -9.20 -0.04 -14.75
C LEU A 267 -9.41 0.79 -16.02
N ILE A 268 -8.35 1.39 -16.59
CA ILE A 268 -8.40 2.13 -17.84
C ILE A 268 -8.64 1.17 -19.00
N GLN A 269 -7.85 0.09 -19.13
CA GLN A 269 -7.96 -0.92 -20.18
C GLN A 269 -9.37 -1.52 -20.23
N THR A 270 -9.96 -1.79 -19.06
CA THR A 270 -11.30 -2.40 -18.95
C THR A 270 -12.45 -1.37 -19.04
N GLY A 271 -12.15 -0.10 -19.29
CA GLY A 271 -13.14 0.96 -19.42
C GLY A 271 -13.90 1.27 -18.11
N LYS A 272 -13.30 1.03 -16.96
CA LYS A 272 -13.87 1.43 -15.65
C LYS A 272 -13.60 2.88 -15.32
N ILE A 273 -12.45 3.41 -15.78
CA ILE A 273 -12.09 4.82 -15.71
C ILE A 273 -11.65 5.27 -17.11
N TYR A 274 -11.92 6.53 -17.46
CA TYR A 274 -11.66 7.08 -18.79
C TYR A 274 -10.81 8.33 -18.70
N GLN A 275 -9.99 8.57 -19.74
CA GLN A 275 -9.16 9.77 -19.87
C GLN A 275 -8.29 10.06 -18.63
N PHE A 276 -7.78 9.00 -18.01
CA PHE A 276 -7.02 9.04 -16.76
C PHE A 276 -5.53 8.88 -17.07
N PRO A 277 -4.74 9.98 -17.14
CA PRO A 277 -3.33 9.88 -17.45
C PRO A 277 -2.55 9.17 -16.32
N VAL A 278 -1.71 8.23 -16.73
CA VAL A 278 -0.75 7.54 -15.86
C VAL A 278 0.65 7.98 -16.30
N ILE A 279 1.33 8.77 -15.47
CA ILE A 279 2.64 9.31 -15.78
C ILE A 279 3.71 8.50 -15.03
N LEU A 280 4.57 7.83 -15.78
CA LEU A 280 5.75 7.15 -15.28
C LEU A 280 6.92 8.14 -15.25
N PHE A 281 7.24 8.64 -14.06
CA PHE A 281 8.35 9.58 -13.89
C PHE A 281 9.67 8.84 -13.66
N GLY A 282 10.71 9.16 -14.43
CA GLY A 282 12.00 8.49 -14.34
C GLY A 282 12.24 7.44 -15.43
N ARG A 283 12.51 7.89 -16.67
CA ARG A 283 12.71 7.03 -17.87
C ARG A 283 13.69 5.90 -17.62
N HIS A 284 14.81 6.20 -16.95
CA HIS A 284 15.86 5.20 -16.71
C HIS A 284 15.34 4.00 -15.90
N TYR A 285 14.54 4.27 -14.86
CA TYR A 285 13.98 3.23 -14.00
C TYR A 285 12.92 2.40 -14.74
N TRP A 286 12.00 3.04 -15.43
CA TRP A 286 10.84 2.41 -16.05
C TRP A 286 11.16 1.74 -17.40
N ALA A 287 12.28 2.09 -18.07
CA ALA A 287 12.63 1.57 -19.38
C ALA A 287 12.67 0.03 -19.46
N GLY A 288 13.08 -0.64 -18.38
CA GLY A 288 13.09 -2.10 -18.29
C GLY A 288 11.69 -2.70 -18.31
N LEU A 289 10.77 -2.13 -17.51
CA LEU A 289 9.39 -2.56 -17.43
C LEU A 289 8.66 -2.29 -18.76
N VAL A 290 8.76 -1.08 -19.31
CA VAL A 290 8.12 -0.72 -20.58
C VAL A 290 8.61 -1.60 -21.71
N ARG A 291 9.91 -1.89 -21.76
CA ARG A 291 10.47 -2.84 -22.74
C ARG A 291 9.89 -4.25 -22.56
N TRP A 292 9.76 -4.73 -21.34
CA TRP A 292 9.18 -6.04 -21.05
C TRP A 292 7.70 -6.08 -21.46
N LEU A 293 6.92 -5.06 -21.13
CA LEU A 293 5.52 -4.93 -21.55
C LEU A 293 5.40 -4.98 -23.08
N HIS A 294 6.26 -4.25 -23.79
CA HIS A 294 6.26 -4.22 -25.24
C HIS A 294 6.69 -5.57 -25.87
N THR A 295 7.81 -6.14 -25.41
CA THR A 295 8.41 -7.31 -26.07
C THR A 295 7.77 -8.63 -25.67
N ARG A 296 7.22 -8.72 -24.45
CA ARG A 296 6.60 -9.94 -23.94
C ARG A 296 5.09 -9.85 -23.87
N VAL A 297 4.58 -8.89 -23.14
CA VAL A 297 3.14 -8.84 -22.87
C VAL A 297 2.35 -8.51 -24.14
N LEU A 298 2.76 -7.48 -24.88
CA LEU A 298 2.20 -7.16 -26.18
C LEU A 298 2.61 -8.19 -27.24
N GLY A 299 3.90 -8.57 -27.31
CA GLY A 299 4.40 -9.54 -28.28
C GLY A 299 3.74 -10.92 -28.20
N GLU A 300 3.26 -11.30 -27.01
CA GLU A 300 2.49 -12.53 -26.80
C GLU A 300 0.95 -12.27 -26.80
N MET A 301 0.53 -11.11 -27.26
CA MET A 301 -0.90 -10.72 -27.38
C MET A 301 -1.69 -10.79 -26.07
N LYS A 302 -1.07 -10.44 -24.94
CA LYS A 302 -1.74 -10.36 -23.63
C LYS A 302 -2.38 -8.99 -23.38
N ILE A 303 -1.94 -7.98 -24.15
CA ILE A 303 -2.50 -6.64 -24.20
C ILE A 303 -2.57 -6.19 -25.67
N SER A 304 -3.32 -5.13 -25.94
CA SER A 304 -3.44 -4.50 -27.26
C SER A 304 -2.38 -3.39 -27.45
N PRO A 305 -2.01 -3.03 -28.67
CA PRO A 305 -1.03 -1.95 -28.92
C PRO A 305 -1.40 -0.64 -28.23
N GLY A 306 -2.67 -0.23 -28.25
CA GLY A 306 -3.15 0.99 -27.61
C GLY A 306 -3.07 0.98 -26.08
N ASP A 307 -2.87 -0.18 -25.43
CA ASP A 307 -2.72 -0.25 -23.98
C ASP A 307 -1.38 0.31 -23.51
N LEU A 308 -0.37 0.39 -24.39
CA LEU A 308 0.91 1.02 -24.08
C LEU A 308 0.83 2.55 -24.13
N ASP A 309 -0.12 3.10 -24.89
CA ASP A 309 -0.36 4.54 -24.99
C ASP A 309 -1.05 5.12 -23.76
N LEU A 310 -1.48 4.25 -22.80
CA LEU A 310 -2.06 4.66 -21.52
C LEU A 310 -1.03 5.32 -20.59
N MET A 311 0.26 5.19 -20.89
CA MET A 311 1.35 5.65 -20.03
C MET A 311 2.18 6.74 -20.73
N LEU A 312 2.35 7.87 -20.07
CA LEU A 312 3.35 8.88 -20.45
C LEU A 312 4.63 8.63 -19.66
N LEU A 313 5.78 8.55 -20.35
CA LEU A 313 7.09 8.38 -19.75
C LEU A 313 7.90 9.68 -19.84
N THR A 314 8.25 10.28 -18.68
CA THR A 314 8.97 11.57 -18.64
C THR A 314 10.02 11.62 -17.53
N ASP A 315 10.97 12.57 -17.65
CA ASP A 315 11.90 12.99 -16.62
C ASP A 315 11.72 14.48 -16.28
N ASP A 316 10.76 15.16 -16.94
CA ASP A 316 10.54 16.60 -16.76
C ASP A 316 9.29 16.86 -15.90
N PRO A 317 9.45 17.52 -14.74
CA PRO A 317 8.33 17.91 -13.88
C PRO A 317 7.26 18.79 -14.59
N ALA A 318 7.68 19.69 -15.48
CA ALA A 318 6.76 20.55 -16.19
C ALA A 318 5.94 19.76 -17.24
N GLU A 319 6.56 18.81 -17.95
CA GLU A 319 5.86 17.90 -18.87
C GLU A 319 4.84 17.04 -18.11
N ALA A 320 5.22 16.50 -16.96
CA ALA A 320 4.32 15.71 -16.13
C ALA A 320 3.09 16.51 -15.66
N ALA A 321 3.31 17.72 -15.14
CA ALA A 321 2.23 18.60 -14.68
C ALA A 321 1.33 19.05 -15.85
N HIS A 322 1.92 19.44 -16.98
CA HIS A 322 1.19 19.86 -18.17
C HIS A 322 0.29 18.75 -18.73
N ALA A 323 0.78 17.51 -18.75
CA ALA A 323 -0.02 16.36 -19.19
C ALA A 323 -1.28 16.16 -18.35
N VAL A 324 -1.17 16.29 -17.02
CA VAL A 324 -2.32 16.22 -16.09
C VAL A 324 -3.31 17.34 -16.35
N ILE A 325 -2.83 18.58 -16.43
CA ILE A 325 -3.67 19.78 -16.62
C ILE A 325 -4.44 19.66 -17.93
N THR A 326 -3.75 19.34 -19.02
CA THR A 326 -4.37 19.20 -20.37
C THR A 326 -5.42 18.10 -20.41
N ALA A 327 -5.13 16.95 -19.79
CA ALA A 327 -6.09 15.85 -19.73
C ALA A 327 -7.34 16.23 -18.91
N PHE A 328 -7.16 16.89 -17.77
CA PHE A 328 -8.27 17.35 -16.95
C PHE A 328 -9.16 18.38 -17.68
N GLU A 329 -8.57 19.34 -18.39
CA GLU A 329 -9.32 20.30 -19.21
C GLU A 329 -10.11 19.62 -20.33
N ALA A 330 -9.53 18.58 -20.95
CA ALA A 330 -10.22 17.80 -21.97
C ALA A 330 -11.41 17.03 -21.40
N GLN A 331 -11.24 16.41 -20.22
CA GLN A 331 -12.33 15.73 -19.48
C GLN A 331 -13.47 16.71 -19.16
N SER A 332 -13.15 17.87 -18.62
CA SER A 332 -14.13 18.88 -18.22
C SER A 332 -14.95 19.36 -19.44
N ARG A 333 -14.30 19.63 -20.57
CA ARG A 333 -14.98 20.00 -21.81
C ARG A 333 -15.94 18.90 -22.29
N THR A 334 -15.51 17.64 -22.24
CA THR A 334 -16.34 16.52 -22.67
C THR A 334 -17.55 16.32 -21.74
N ALA A 335 -17.38 16.50 -20.43
CA ALA A 335 -18.47 16.42 -19.45
C ALA A 335 -19.52 17.51 -19.71
N THR A 336 -19.11 18.78 -19.88
CA THR A 336 -20.00 19.91 -20.21
C THR A 336 -20.80 19.66 -21.48
N GLN A 337 -20.14 19.21 -22.56
CA GLN A 337 -20.80 18.88 -23.80
C GLN A 337 -21.87 17.79 -23.68
N ARG A 338 -21.59 16.75 -22.88
CA ARG A 338 -22.57 15.67 -22.59
C ARG A 338 -23.77 16.19 -21.81
N GLU A 339 -23.54 17.06 -20.82
CA GLU A 339 -24.64 17.68 -20.05
C GLU A 339 -25.51 18.60 -20.92
N GLU A 340 -24.91 19.40 -21.78
CA GLU A 340 -25.63 20.27 -22.73
C GLU A 340 -26.46 19.44 -23.70
N GLN A 341 -25.89 18.36 -24.23
CA GLN A 341 -26.58 17.46 -25.14
C GLN A 341 -27.77 16.74 -24.44
N ALA A 342 -27.57 16.26 -23.20
CA ALA A 342 -28.64 15.65 -22.43
C ALA A 342 -29.79 16.61 -22.13
N LYS A 343 -29.50 17.89 -21.80
CA LYS A 343 -30.50 18.94 -21.63
C LYS A 343 -31.28 19.22 -22.90
N HIS A 344 -30.58 19.25 -24.03
CA HIS A 344 -31.23 19.46 -25.32
C HIS A 344 -32.16 18.28 -25.71
N GLU A 345 -31.75 17.04 -25.41
CA GLU A 345 -32.56 15.85 -25.65
C GLU A 345 -33.75 15.73 -24.66
N SER A 346 -33.63 16.24 -23.45
CA SER A 346 -34.72 16.26 -22.45
C SER A 346 -35.75 17.39 -22.66
N GLY A 347 -35.50 18.33 -23.58
CA GLY A 347 -36.40 19.45 -23.88
C GLY A 347 -36.44 20.53 -22.79
N GLU A 348 -35.45 20.60 -21.92
CA GLU A 348 -35.28 21.61 -20.87
C GLU A 348 -34.40 22.82 -21.31
N ALA A 349 -34.48 23.20 -22.60
CA ALA A 349 -33.77 24.35 -23.14
C ALA A 349 -34.63 25.63 -23.14
#